data_d6b9fe83f61a61710c0df1365748b2e6
#
_entry.id   d6b9fe83f61a61710c0df1365748b2e6
#
_cell.length_a   1.000
_cell.length_b   1.000
_cell.length_c   1.000
_cell.angle_alpha   90.00
_cell.angle_beta   90.00
_cell.angle_gamma   90.00
#
_symmetry.space_group_name_H-M   'P 1'
#
loop_
_entity.id
_entity.type
_entity.pdbx_description
1 polymer ?
#
loop_
_entity_poly.entity_id
_entity_poly.type
_entity_poly.pdbx_seq_one_letter_code
_entity_poly.pdbx_strand_id
1 'polypeptide(L)'
;MAQGLVLEFQDLDASIYASVSKSLGIDMATGKGEWPAGLLSHAGGTTEGGFAVIEVWESKDAHDEFMNGRLGPALGKAGVTATPRVTWIDLIAYHTP
;
A
#
# COMPACT_ATOMS: atom_id res chain seq x y z
N MET A 1 -4.58 1.25 18.76
CA MET A 1 -5.35 0.22 18.07
C MET A 1 -4.96 0.19 16.60
N ALA A 2 -4.86 -0.99 16.01
CA ALA A 2 -4.49 -1.11 14.62
C ALA A 2 -5.56 -0.54 13.69
N GLN A 3 -5.15 -0.02 12.55
CA GLN A 3 -6.02 0.58 11.54
C GLN A 3 -5.95 -0.23 10.25
N GLY A 4 -7.09 -0.58 9.69
CA GLY A 4 -7.18 -1.18 8.37
C GLY A 4 -7.26 -0.10 7.30
N LEU A 5 -6.66 -0.38 6.16
CA LEU A 5 -6.63 0.55 5.03
C LEU A 5 -6.92 -0.21 3.74
N VAL A 6 -7.82 0.33 2.94
CA VAL A 6 -8.07 -0.15 1.58
C VAL A 6 -7.79 1.00 0.63
N LEU A 7 -6.88 0.78 -0.31
CA LEU A 7 -6.57 1.72 -1.39
C LEU A 7 -7.05 1.11 -2.71
N GLU A 8 -7.89 1.83 -3.43
CA GLU A 8 -8.39 1.38 -4.74
C GLU A 8 -7.89 2.33 -5.82
N PHE A 9 -7.18 1.78 -6.79
CA PHE A 9 -6.60 2.52 -7.91
C PHE A 9 -7.28 2.12 -9.21
N GLN A 10 -7.60 3.08 -10.07
CA GLN A 10 -8.20 2.83 -11.38
C GLN A 10 -7.16 2.69 -12.49
N ASP A 11 -6.01 3.36 -12.34
CA ASP A 11 -4.96 3.43 -13.36
C ASP A 11 -3.68 2.70 -12.97
N LEU A 12 -3.79 1.75 -12.06
CA LEU A 12 -2.67 0.92 -11.61
C LEU A 12 -2.89 -0.51 -12.09
N ASP A 13 -1.87 -1.12 -12.68
CA ASP A 13 -1.86 -2.54 -13.05
C ASP A 13 -0.71 -3.27 -12.37
N ALA A 14 -0.62 -4.57 -12.59
CA ALA A 14 0.42 -5.41 -11.97
C ALA A 14 1.82 -4.95 -12.35
N SER A 15 2.02 -4.48 -13.59
CA SER A 15 3.32 -4.00 -14.06
C SER A 15 3.74 -2.71 -13.35
N ILE A 16 2.83 -1.75 -13.23
CA ILE A 16 3.07 -0.50 -12.51
C ILE A 16 3.31 -0.78 -11.02
N TYR A 17 2.51 -1.67 -10.44
CA TYR A 17 2.69 -2.08 -9.04
C TYR A 17 4.08 -2.65 -8.79
N ALA A 18 4.56 -3.53 -9.68
CA ALA A 18 5.90 -4.10 -9.59
C ALA A 18 6.99 -3.02 -9.69
N SER A 19 6.81 -2.04 -10.57
CA SER A 19 7.73 -0.92 -10.71
C SER A 19 7.78 -0.04 -9.45
N VAL A 20 6.63 0.26 -8.87
CA VAL A 20 6.54 1.03 -7.61
C VAL A 20 7.22 0.27 -6.47
N SER A 21 6.94 -1.03 -6.35
CA SER A 21 7.54 -1.88 -5.32
C SER A 21 9.06 -1.90 -5.42
N LYS A 22 9.58 -2.02 -6.63
CA LYS A 22 11.02 -1.99 -6.88
C LYS A 22 11.62 -0.65 -6.47
N SER A 23 10.96 0.46 -6.78
CA SER A 23 11.41 1.80 -6.36
C SER A 23 11.43 1.95 -4.84
N LEU A 24 10.56 1.24 -4.13
CA LEU A 24 10.50 1.24 -2.67
C LEU A 24 11.53 0.31 -2.02
N GLY A 25 12.23 -0.51 -2.81
CA GLY A 25 13.18 -1.49 -2.27
C GLY A 25 12.52 -2.72 -1.69
N ILE A 26 11.34 -3.09 -2.17
CA ILE A 26 10.57 -4.23 -1.68
C ILE A 26 10.43 -5.27 -2.80
N ASP A 27 10.76 -6.52 -2.50
CA ASP A 27 10.57 -7.65 -3.39
C ASP A 27 9.27 -8.36 -3.02
N MET A 28 8.23 -8.16 -3.81
CA MET A 28 6.91 -8.73 -3.53
C MET A 28 6.86 -10.25 -3.72
N ALA A 29 7.78 -10.81 -4.52
CA ALA A 29 7.81 -12.26 -4.72
C ALA A 29 8.33 -13.01 -3.49
N THR A 30 9.28 -12.43 -2.76
CA THR A 30 9.88 -13.04 -1.57
C THR A 30 9.39 -12.45 -0.26
N GLY A 31 8.76 -11.27 -0.31
CA GLY A 31 8.37 -10.52 0.87
C GLY A 31 9.52 -9.83 1.59
N LYS A 32 10.70 -9.81 0.98
CA LYS A 32 11.88 -9.17 1.57
C LYS A 32 12.02 -7.74 1.07
N GLY A 33 12.64 -6.91 1.88
CA GLY A 33 12.94 -5.54 1.50
C GLY A 33 12.68 -4.53 2.61
N GLU A 34 12.60 -3.27 2.20
CA GLU A 34 12.50 -2.13 3.12
C GLU A 34 11.04 -1.76 3.39
N TRP A 35 10.34 -2.60 4.12
CA TRP A 35 8.98 -2.33 4.53
C TRP A 35 8.92 -1.13 5.46
N PRO A 36 7.87 -0.29 5.36
CA PRO A 36 7.76 0.89 6.21
C PRO A 36 7.50 0.52 7.67
N ALA A 37 8.03 1.35 8.58
CA ALA A 37 7.76 1.20 10.00
C ALA A 37 6.26 1.38 10.27
N GLY A 38 5.71 0.53 11.12
CA GLY A 38 4.31 0.57 11.51
C GLY A 38 3.36 -0.21 10.60
N LEU A 39 3.84 -0.76 9.49
CA LEU A 39 3.04 -1.64 8.65
C LEU A 39 3.01 -3.04 9.25
N LEU A 40 1.81 -3.56 9.52
CA LEU A 40 1.62 -4.87 10.12
C LEU A 40 1.30 -5.95 9.09
N SER A 41 0.56 -5.63 8.03
CA SER A 41 0.30 -6.55 6.93
C SER A 41 0.01 -5.79 5.64
N HIS A 42 0.28 -6.45 4.51
CA HIS A 42 0.10 -5.87 3.19
C HIS A 42 -0.32 -6.97 2.21
N ALA A 43 -1.32 -6.67 1.40
CA ALA A 43 -1.72 -7.50 0.28
C ALA A 43 -2.14 -6.59 -0.87
N GLY A 44 -1.77 -6.95 -2.09
CA GLY A 44 -2.13 -6.20 -3.28
C GLY A 44 -2.58 -7.14 -4.39
N GLY A 45 -3.52 -6.71 -5.19
CA GLY A 45 -4.03 -7.52 -6.28
C GLY A 45 -4.86 -6.74 -7.27
N THR A 46 -5.09 -7.36 -8.43
CA THR A 46 -5.88 -6.76 -9.48
C THR A 46 -7.36 -6.89 -9.20
N THR A 47 -8.11 -5.87 -9.56
CA THR A 47 -9.57 -5.85 -9.48
C THR A 47 -10.14 -5.63 -10.88
N GLU A 48 -11.45 -5.80 -11.00
CA GLU A 48 -12.12 -5.39 -12.23
C GLU A 48 -11.99 -3.87 -12.40
N GLY A 49 -11.24 -3.47 -13.41
CA GLY A 49 -11.00 -2.06 -13.71
C GLY A 49 -9.81 -1.41 -13.01
N GLY A 50 -9.02 -2.16 -12.23
CA GLY A 50 -7.87 -1.54 -11.57
C GLY A 50 -7.09 -2.46 -10.65
N PHE A 51 -6.72 -1.90 -9.50
CA PHE A 51 -5.87 -2.56 -8.52
C PHE A 51 -6.27 -2.14 -7.12
N ALA A 52 -6.23 -3.05 -6.16
CA ALA A 52 -6.52 -2.74 -4.76
C ALA A 52 -5.37 -3.22 -3.86
N VAL A 53 -5.13 -2.43 -2.82
CA VAL A 53 -4.16 -2.74 -1.77
C VAL A 53 -4.90 -2.77 -0.44
N ILE A 54 -4.67 -3.82 0.34
CA ILE A 54 -5.25 -3.99 1.66
C ILE A 54 -4.12 -4.03 2.67
N GLU A 55 -4.18 -3.16 3.68
CA GLU A 55 -3.11 -3.05 4.66
C GLU A 55 -3.65 -2.93 6.07
N VAL A 56 -2.82 -3.32 7.03
CA VAL A 56 -3.04 -3.05 8.44
C VAL A 56 -1.83 -2.29 8.96
N TRP A 57 -2.10 -1.16 9.61
CA TRP A 57 -1.09 -0.25 10.15
C TRP A 57 -1.25 -0.10 11.65
N GLU A 58 -0.16 0.15 12.35
CA GLU A 58 -0.22 0.49 13.78
C GLU A 58 -1.00 1.79 14.02
N SER A 59 -0.86 2.75 13.10
CA SER A 59 -1.53 4.05 13.19
C SER A 59 -1.65 4.68 11.81
N LYS A 60 -2.57 5.64 11.68
CA LYS A 60 -2.70 6.46 10.47
C LYS A 60 -1.45 7.32 10.24
N ASP A 61 -0.84 7.80 11.32
CA ASP A 61 0.37 8.63 11.23
C ASP A 61 1.52 7.87 10.58
N ALA A 62 1.70 6.59 10.92
CA ALA A 62 2.73 5.75 10.30
C ALA A 62 2.52 5.62 8.79
N HIS A 63 1.28 5.43 8.36
CA HIS A 63 0.93 5.41 6.94
C HIS A 63 1.21 6.75 6.27
N ASP A 64 0.82 7.85 6.91
CA ASP A 64 1.00 9.19 6.34
C ASP A 64 2.48 9.51 6.14
N GLU A 65 3.34 9.14 7.08
CA GLU A 65 4.79 9.29 6.92
C GLU A 65 5.31 8.51 5.72
N PHE A 66 4.85 7.28 5.55
CA PHE A 66 5.24 6.45 4.42
C PHE A 66 4.74 7.05 3.10
N MET A 67 3.48 7.47 3.06
CA MET A 67 2.89 8.08 1.86
C MET A 67 3.65 9.34 1.46
N ASN A 68 3.89 10.24 2.41
CA ASN A 68 4.54 11.52 2.12
C ASN A 68 6.01 11.38 1.78
N GLY A 69 6.73 10.48 2.44
CA GLY A 69 8.17 10.35 2.29
C GLY A 69 8.63 9.36 1.22
N ARG A 70 7.86 8.33 0.96
CA ARG A 70 8.30 7.23 0.08
C ARG A 70 7.30 6.85 -1.00
N LEU A 71 6.08 6.53 -0.62
CA LEU A 71 5.11 5.97 -1.57
C LEU A 71 4.63 7.00 -2.59
N GLY A 72 4.27 8.19 -2.14
CA GLY A 72 3.84 9.26 -3.04
C GLY A 72 4.86 9.57 -4.14
N PRO A 73 6.13 9.81 -3.77
CA PRO A 73 7.18 9.99 -4.78
C PRO A 73 7.35 8.79 -5.73
N ALA A 74 7.25 7.56 -5.22
CA ALA A 74 7.37 6.36 -6.05
C ALA A 74 6.19 6.23 -7.04
N LEU A 75 4.98 6.54 -6.60
CA LEU A 75 3.80 6.56 -7.47
C LEU A 75 3.93 7.62 -8.56
N GLY A 76 4.37 8.82 -8.21
CA GLY A 76 4.60 9.90 -9.17
C GLY A 76 5.64 9.53 -10.22
N LYS A 77 6.74 8.91 -9.81
CA LYS A 77 7.79 8.44 -10.70
C LYS A 77 7.30 7.36 -11.66
N ALA A 78 6.36 6.53 -11.23
CA ALA A 78 5.76 5.50 -12.06
C ALA A 78 4.63 6.03 -12.97
N GLY A 79 4.30 7.32 -12.89
CA GLY A 79 3.27 7.94 -13.71
C GLY A 79 1.85 7.77 -13.17
N VAL A 80 1.71 7.36 -11.92
CA VAL A 80 0.40 7.25 -11.27
C VAL A 80 -0.01 8.62 -10.77
N THR A 81 -0.97 9.26 -11.43
CA THR A 81 -1.39 10.62 -11.13
C THR A 81 -2.79 10.70 -10.49
N ALA A 82 -3.61 9.68 -10.68
CA ALA A 82 -4.95 9.65 -10.10
C ALA A 82 -4.87 9.34 -8.61
N THR A 83 -5.66 10.06 -7.82
CA THR A 83 -5.77 9.82 -6.38
C THR A 83 -6.54 8.52 -6.14
N PRO A 84 -6.00 7.60 -5.33
CA PRO A 84 -6.74 6.37 -5.02
C PRO A 84 -7.94 6.67 -4.12
N ARG A 85 -8.94 5.80 -4.19
CA ARG A 85 -10.01 5.80 -3.21
C ARG A 85 -9.47 5.20 -1.91
N VAL A 86 -9.56 5.95 -0.83
CA VAL A 86 -9.01 5.57 0.48
C VAL A 86 -10.15 5.23 1.41
N THR A 87 -10.11 4.05 2.01
CA THR A 87 -11.05 3.64 3.05
C THR A 87 -10.27 3.21 4.27
N TRP A 88 -10.50 3.92 5.38
CA TRP A 88 -9.95 3.55 6.69
C TRP A 88 -10.95 2.75 7.48
N ILE A 89 -10.48 1.74 8.21
CA ILE A 89 -11.31 0.87 9.05
C ILE A 89 -10.72 0.88 10.45
N ASP A 90 -11.50 1.30 11.42
CA ASP A 90 -11.13 1.16 12.84
C ASP A 90 -11.30 -0.31 13.22
N LEU A 91 -10.18 -1.02 13.34
CA LEU A 91 -10.22 -2.45 13.59
C LEU A 91 -10.61 -2.74 15.04
N ILE A 92 -11.63 -3.57 15.20
CA ILE A 92 -12.02 -4.08 16.51
C ILE A 92 -11.51 -5.51 16.74
N ALA A 93 -11.00 -6.13 15.68
CA ALA A 93 -10.40 -7.45 15.72
C ALA A 93 -9.33 -7.57 14.65
N TYR A 94 -8.17 -8.05 15.02
CA TYR A 94 -7.07 -8.30 14.11
C TYR A 94 -6.30 -9.51 14.63
N HIS A 95 -6.18 -10.55 13.82
CA HIS A 95 -5.54 -11.79 14.20
C HIS A 95 -4.73 -12.36 13.05
N THR A 96 -3.51 -12.78 13.35
CA THR A 96 -2.66 -13.54 12.42
C THR A 96 -2.41 -14.91 13.03
N PRO A 97 -2.85 -15.99 12.35
CA PRO A 97 -2.64 -17.35 12.87
C PRO A 97 -1.16 -17.73 12.92
#